data_f222780d85e241504d98ebb0113e322c
#
_entry.id   f222780d85e241504d98ebb0113e322c
#
_cell.length_a   1.000
_cell.length_b   1.000
_cell.length_c   1.000
_cell.angle_alpha   90.00
_cell.angle_beta   90.00
_cell.angle_gamma   90.00
#
_symmetry.space_group_name_H-M   'P 1'
#
loop_
_entity.id
_entity.type
_entity.pdbx_description
1 polymer ?
#
loop_
_entity_poly.entity_id
_entity_poly.type
_entity_poly.pdbx_seq_one_letter_code
_entity_poly.pdbx_strand_id
1 'polypeptide(L)'
;MAIQKCPFLNLCGGCKHDFTDENYTENKLHELPKIDFTAPAIWGTPGSRRRAEFAFVDGHFGFYKKQSKDIIDINKCVNVCDEINEALKYIAKLPWTGSGSVLITKCENGIDVSVNSMVPFFNAEFKMAVEKLPPQIIRFTWNDKVARKYATPEIKFNDKIITYPTNAFLQPTIETEQILRDLVIKYVEGAKRVADLFCGLGNFTFATKATGFDIVGNGITRDLFKKPLTAKNLDQYDVVIMDPPRAGAEKQSKELSKSNIKRIIYVSCNPMTFVRDKKILESGSYKMIAAIPVDQFVGSPHWEIFSVFEK
;
A
#
# COMPACT_ATOMS: atom_id res chain seq x y z
N MET A 1 -18.69 -8.11 -15.07
CA MET A 1 -19.02 -9.34 -14.31
C MET A 1 -19.82 -8.93 -13.08
N ALA A 2 -20.83 -9.70 -12.66
CA ALA A 2 -21.53 -9.41 -11.41
C ALA A 2 -20.57 -9.59 -10.22
N ILE A 3 -20.55 -8.63 -9.31
CA ILE A 3 -19.69 -8.69 -8.11
C ILE A 3 -20.21 -9.85 -7.24
N GLN A 4 -19.33 -10.81 -6.95
CA GLN A 4 -19.68 -11.99 -6.15
C GLN A 4 -19.68 -11.64 -4.66
N LYS A 5 -20.76 -12.01 -3.96
CA LYS A 5 -20.81 -11.89 -2.50
C LYS A 5 -19.78 -12.77 -1.82
N CYS A 6 -19.08 -12.22 -0.81
CA CYS A 6 -18.07 -12.97 -0.09
C CYS A 6 -18.70 -13.98 0.87
N PRO A 7 -18.38 -15.30 0.79
CA PRO A 7 -18.93 -16.31 1.69
C PRO A 7 -18.43 -16.16 3.13
N PHE A 8 -17.33 -15.43 3.34
CA PHE A 8 -16.70 -15.22 4.64
C PHE A 8 -16.98 -13.83 5.24
N LEU A 9 -17.93 -13.08 4.64
CA LEU A 9 -18.32 -11.77 5.16
C LEU A 9 -18.79 -11.90 6.62
N ASN A 10 -18.40 -10.98 7.48
CA ASN A 10 -18.63 -11.00 8.94
C ASN A 10 -17.90 -12.09 9.73
N LEU A 11 -17.29 -13.07 9.10
CA LEU A 11 -16.45 -14.08 9.74
C LEU A 11 -14.97 -13.70 9.63
N CYS A 12 -14.52 -13.36 8.41
CA CYS A 12 -13.17 -12.93 8.11
C CYS A 12 -12.92 -11.49 8.59
N GLY A 13 -11.78 -11.25 9.21
CA GLY A 13 -11.36 -9.91 9.65
C GLY A 13 -10.88 -8.98 8.53
N GLY A 14 -10.83 -9.44 7.27
CA GLY A 14 -10.28 -8.67 6.15
C GLY A 14 -11.18 -7.56 5.62
N CYS A 15 -12.52 -7.72 5.74
CA CYS A 15 -13.50 -6.73 5.29
C CYS A 15 -14.46 -6.34 6.41
N LYS A 16 -14.74 -5.03 6.53
CA LYS A 16 -15.75 -4.48 7.44
C LYS A 16 -17.08 -4.29 6.72
N HIS A 17 -17.04 -3.89 5.46
CA HIS A 17 -18.20 -3.54 4.65
C HIS A 17 -18.41 -4.55 3.51
N ASP A 18 -19.66 -4.87 3.24
CA ASP A 18 -20.07 -5.66 2.07
C ASP A 18 -20.13 -4.74 0.85
N PHE A 19 -19.18 -4.87 -0.06
CA PHE A 19 -19.17 -4.08 -1.30
C PHE A 19 -20.21 -4.54 -2.35
N THR A 20 -21.01 -5.55 -2.03
CA THR A 20 -22.20 -5.94 -2.83
C THR A 20 -23.49 -5.36 -2.27
N ASP A 21 -23.45 -4.69 -1.11
CA ASP A 21 -24.58 -4.02 -0.48
C ASP A 21 -24.88 -2.70 -1.20
N GLU A 22 -26.16 -2.40 -1.42
CA GLU A 22 -26.63 -1.15 -2.04
C GLU A 22 -26.19 0.11 -1.25
N ASN A 23 -26.04 -0.02 0.07
CA ASN A 23 -25.61 1.06 0.96
C ASN A 23 -24.07 1.09 1.17
N TYR A 24 -23.29 0.31 0.41
CA TYR A 24 -21.83 0.23 0.58
C TYR A 24 -21.16 1.60 0.57
N THR A 25 -21.51 2.43 -0.40
CA THR A 25 -20.91 3.76 -0.56
C THR A 25 -21.21 4.66 0.63
N GLU A 26 -22.45 4.69 1.09
CA GLU A 26 -22.86 5.47 2.26
C GLU A 26 -22.16 4.98 3.53
N ASN A 27 -22.21 3.68 3.80
CA ASN A 27 -21.57 3.07 4.97
C ASN A 27 -20.08 3.33 5.01
N LYS A 28 -19.40 3.30 3.86
CA LYS A 28 -17.98 3.54 3.79
C LYS A 28 -17.62 5.01 3.93
N LEU A 29 -18.42 5.94 3.43
CA LEU A 29 -18.22 7.38 3.60
C LEU A 29 -18.24 7.80 5.08
N HIS A 30 -19.00 7.11 5.94
CA HIS A 30 -19.01 7.35 7.39
C HIS A 30 -17.65 7.09 8.07
N GLU A 31 -16.72 6.37 7.43
CA GLU A 31 -15.36 6.16 7.95
C GLU A 31 -14.42 7.35 7.68
N LEU A 32 -14.82 8.30 6.85
CA LEU A 32 -14.02 9.48 6.54
C LEU A 32 -13.92 10.44 7.73
N PRO A 33 -12.78 11.13 7.89
CA PRO A 33 -12.65 12.16 8.88
C PRO A 33 -13.52 13.38 8.52
N LYS A 34 -13.92 14.14 9.53
CA LYS A 34 -14.66 15.39 9.33
C LYS A 34 -13.69 16.49 8.85
N ILE A 35 -13.48 16.54 7.56
CA ILE A 35 -12.72 17.58 6.85
C ILE A 35 -13.49 17.99 5.59
N ASP A 36 -13.19 19.17 5.05
CA ASP A 36 -13.79 19.65 3.81
C ASP A 36 -13.13 18.96 2.61
N PHE A 37 -13.81 17.99 2.04
CA PHE A 37 -13.39 17.38 0.77
C PHE A 37 -13.81 18.27 -0.40
N THR A 38 -12.93 18.45 -1.36
CA THR A 38 -13.14 19.35 -2.52
C THR A 38 -13.68 18.63 -3.75
N ALA A 39 -13.73 17.30 -3.70
CA ALA A 39 -14.27 16.46 -4.77
C ALA A 39 -14.93 15.19 -4.17
N PRO A 40 -15.84 14.54 -4.92
CA PRO A 40 -16.39 13.24 -4.54
C PRO A 40 -15.31 12.17 -4.35
N ALA A 41 -15.64 11.13 -3.59
CA ALA A 41 -14.77 9.98 -3.43
C ALA A 41 -14.53 9.25 -4.76
N ILE A 42 -13.30 8.85 -4.99
CA ILE A 42 -12.92 7.95 -6.08
C ILE A 42 -13.00 6.53 -5.55
N TRP A 43 -13.81 5.71 -6.18
CA TRP A 43 -14.10 4.36 -5.75
C TRP A 43 -13.18 3.35 -6.42
N GLY A 44 -12.63 2.43 -5.63
CA GLY A 44 -11.85 1.29 -6.13
C GLY A 44 -12.74 0.15 -6.61
N THR A 45 -12.17 -0.72 -7.42
CA THR A 45 -12.85 -1.88 -7.99
C THR A 45 -12.66 -3.11 -7.09
N PRO A 46 -13.75 -3.80 -6.66
CA PRO A 46 -13.63 -5.09 -5.98
C PRO A 46 -12.86 -6.11 -6.84
N GLY A 47 -12.06 -6.98 -6.21
CA GLY A 47 -11.29 -7.98 -6.95
C GLY A 47 -10.03 -7.44 -7.65
N SER A 48 -9.67 -6.17 -7.44
CA SER A 48 -8.49 -5.55 -8.05
C SER A 48 -7.23 -5.58 -7.18
N ARG A 49 -7.34 -6.08 -5.93
CA ARG A 49 -6.24 -6.02 -4.98
C ARG A 49 -5.09 -6.93 -5.41
N ARG A 50 -3.93 -6.33 -5.69
CA ARG A 50 -2.71 -7.01 -6.17
C ARG A 50 -1.74 -7.43 -5.06
N ARG A 51 -2.04 -7.09 -3.80
CA ARG A 51 -1.19 -7.37 -2.65
C ARG A 51 -2.05 -7.69 -1.44
N ALA A 52 -1.88 -8.89 -0.87
CA ALA A 52 -2.64 -9.33 0.30
C ALA A 52 -1.74 -10.12 1.25
N GLU A 53 -1.89 -9.86 2.55
CA GLU A 53 -1.20 -10.58 3.60
C GLU A 53 -2.15 -11.56 4.26
N PHE A 54 -1.81 -12.83 4.16
CA PHE A 54 -2.50 -13.96 4.80
C PHE A 54 -1.76 -14.35 6.06
N ALA A 55 -2.38 -15.20 6.89
CA ALA A 55 -1.76 -15.80 8.05
C ALA A 55 -1.79 -17.32 7.94
N PHE A 56 -0.87 -17.98 8.64
CA PHE A 56 -0.96 -19.42 8.88
C PHE A 56 -0.70 -19.75 10.34
N VAL A 57 -1.39 -20.76 10.83
CA VAL A 57 -1.23 -21.32 12.20
C VAL A 57 -1.53 -22.81 12.12
N ASP A 58 -0.53 -23.65 12.41
CA ASP A 58 -0.64 -25.09 12.60
C ASP A 58 -1.55 -25.83 11.59
N GLY A 59 -1.23 -25.73 10.32
CA GLY A 59 -1.95 -26.39 9.22
C GLY A 59 -3.05 -25.55 8.58
N HIS A 60 -3.50 -24.47 9.24
CA HIS A 60 -4.49 -23.55 8.70
C HIS A 60 -3.83 -22.40 7.95
N PHE A 61 -4.41 -22.00 6.82
CA PHE A 61 -3.93 -20.89 5.99
C PHE A 61 -5.10 -20.00 5.55
N GLY A 62 -5.01 -18.69 5.81
CA GLY A 62 -6.05 -17.76 5.38
C GLY A 62 -6.00 -16.43 6.11
N PHE A 63 -7.16 -15.96 6.59
CA PHE A 63 -7.25 -14.74 7.40
C PHE A 63 -7.73 -15.04 8.81
N TYR A 64 -7.32 -14.20 9.76
CA TYR A 64 -7.89 -14.26 11.10
C TYR A 64 -9.41 -14.00 11.07
N LYS A 65 -10.14 -14.73 11.89
CA LYS A 65 -11.54 -14.40 12.19
C LYS A 65 -11.60 -13.00 12.82
N LYS A 66 -12.72 -12.33 12.62
CA LYS A 66 -12.96 -11.02 13.20
C LYS A 66 -12.83 -11.08 14.73
N GLN A 67 -11.96 -10.24 15.30
CA GLN A 67 -11.68 -10.16 16.75
C GLN A 67 -11.19 -11.49 17.39
N SER A 68 -10.53 -12.33 16.63
CA SER A 68 -10.01 -13.62 17.09
C SER A 68 -8.58 -13.85 16.57
N LYS A 69 -7.90 -14.82 17.16
CA LYS A 69 -6.63 -15.37 16.66
C LYS A 69 -6.80 -16.66 15.85
N ASP A 70 -8.03 -17.15 15.73
CA ASP A 70 -8.32 -18.31 14.88
C ASP A 70 -8.24 -17.93 13.42
N ILE A 71 -7.82 -18.87 12.57
CA ILE A 71 -7.77 -18.69 11.11
C ILE A 71 -9.02 -19.27 10.48
N ILE A 72 -9.52 -18.57 9.45
CA ILE A 72 -10.44 -19.11 8.47
C ILE A 72 -9.61 -19.52 7.29
N ASP A 73 -9.70 -20.77 6.88
CA ASP A 73 -9.02 -21.28 5.70
C ASP A 73 -9.57 -20.60 4.44
N ILE A 74 -8.69 -19.95 3.69
CA ILE A 74 -9.02 -19.19 2.50
C ILE A 74 -8.24 -19.73 1.31
N ASN A 75 -8.96 -20.27 0.33
CA ASN A 75 -8.42 -20.66 -0.96
C ASN A 75 -8.91 -19.77 -2.11
N LYS A 76 -9.83 -18.84 -1.82
CA LYS A 76 -10.32 -17.81 -2.73
C LYS A 76 -10.79 -16.58 -1.93
N CYS A 77 -10.40 -15.40 -2.37
CA CYS A 77 -10.84 -14.12 -1.81
C CYS A 77 -11.40 -13.24 -2.91
N VAL A 78 -12.66 -12.79 -2.77
CA VAL A 78 -13.35 -11.97 -3.79
C VAL A 78 -12.77 -10.57 -3.95
N ASN A 79 -11.90 -10.14 -3.04
CA ASN A 79 -11.30 -8.80 -3.05
C ASN A 79 -9.88 -8.75 -3.65
N VAL A 80 -9.23 -9.89 -3.86
CA VAL A 80 -7.93 -9.95 -4.54
C VAL A 80 -8.09 -10.27 -6.02
N CYS A 81 -7.09 -9.91 -6.82
CA CYS A 81 -7.09 -10.16 -8.26
C CYS A 81 -7.05 -11.67 -8.58
N ASP A 82 -7.44 -12.00 -9.80
CA ASP A 82 -7.53 -13.40 -10.25
C ASP A 82 -6.19 -14.12 -10.17
N GLU A 83 -5.07 -13.45 -10.45
CA GLU A 83 -3.74 -14.06 -10.40
C GLU A 83 -3.35 -14.48 -8.97
N ILE A 84 -3.73 -13.68 -7.95
CA ILE A 84 -3.56 -14.10 -6.55
C ILE A 84 -4.48 -15.27 -6.23
N ASN A 85 -5.75 -15.24 -6.67
CA ASN A 85 -6.67 -16.35 -6.46
C ASN A 85 -6.18 -17.65 -7.12
N GLU A 86 -5.57 -17.58 -8.30
CA GLU A 86 -4.94 -18.76 -8.93
C GLU A 86 -3.75 -19.28 -8.09
N ALA A 87 -2.91 -18.39 -7.58
CA ALA A 87 -1.80 -18.77 -6.70
C ALA A 87 -2.26 -19.39 -5.37
N LEU A 88 -3.37 -18.91 -4.80
CA LEU A 88 -3.95 -19.46 -3.57
C LEU A 88 -4.33 -20.93 -3.68
N LYS A 89 -4.71 -21.43 -4.87
CA LYS A 89 -5.02 -22.85 -5.10
C LYS A 89 -3.85 -23.79 -4.75
N TYR A 90 -2.63 -23.29 -4.81
CA TYR A 90 -1.40 -24.02 -4.51
C TYR A 90 -0.84 -23.64 -3.13
N ILE A 91 -0.78 -22.36 -2.81
CA ILE A 91 -0.18 -21.84 -1.57
C ILE A 91 -0.97 -22.31 -0.35
N ALA A 92 -2.30 -22.29 -0.41
CA ALA A 92 -3.15 -22.76 0.69
C ALA A 92 -2.97 -24.26 1.03
N LYS A 93 -2.44 -25.05 0.09
CA LYS A 93 -2.21 -26.50 0.26
C LYS A 93 -0.80 -26.85 0.75
N LEU A 94 0.07 -25.86 0.93
CA LEU A 94 1.38 -26.14 1.49
C LEU A 94 1.24 -26.71 2.90
N PRO A 95 2.14 -27.61 3.34
CA PRO A 95 2.06 -28.23 4.68
C PRO A 95 2.52 -27.22 5.77
N TRP A 96 1.69 -26.21 6.02
CA TRP A 96 1.97 -25.13 6.97
C TRP A 96 2.12 -25.66 8.39
N THR A 97 3.21 -25.34 9.08
CA THR A 97 3.48 -25.66 10.48
C THR A 97 3.95 -24.44 11.24
N GLY A 98 3.60 -24.35 12.52
CA GLY A 98 3.85 -23.17 13.34
C GLY A 98 2.95 -22.00 12.94
N SER A 99 3.44 -20.77 13.04
CA SER A 99 2.65 -19.58 12.78
C SER A 99 3.46 -18.49 12.06
N GLY A 100 2.75 -17.66 11.30
CA GLY A 100 3.37 -16.53 10.59
C GLY A 100 2.41 -15.81 9.67
N SER A 101 2.98 -14.89 8.87
CA SER A 101 2.28 -14.19 7.80
C SER A 101 2.83 -14.53 6.43
N VAL A 102 1.97 -14.48 5.43
CA VAL A 102 2.30 -14.76 4.03
C VAL A 102 1.81 -13.59 3.17
N LEU A 103 2.73 -12.79 2.73
CA LEU A 103 2.45 -11.72 1.79
C LEU A 103 2.51 -12.26 0.37
N ILE A 104 1.40 -12.13 -0.36
CA ILE A 104 1.30 -12.50 -1.78
C ILE A 104 1.14 -11.22 -2.58
N THR A 105 2.02 -11.03 -3.55
CA THR A 105 2.06 -9.83 -4.40
C THR A 105 2.03 -10.23 -5.87
N LYS A 106 1.09 -9.66 -6.63
CA LYS A 106 1.12 -9.71 -8.10
C LYS A 106 2.15 -8.70 -8.61
N CYS A 107 3.15 -9.21 -9.32
CA CYS A 107 4.14 -8.46 -10.07
C CYS A 107 3.80 -8.47 -11.57
N GLU A 108 4.54 -7.73 -12.41
CA GLU A 108 4.32 -7.71 -13.86
C GLU A 108 4.49 -9.10 -14.49
N ASN A 109 5.49 -9.83 -14.03
CA ASN A 109 5.90 -11.10 -14.61
C ASN A 109 5.50 -12.33 -13.78
N GLY A 110 4.68 -12.18 -12.73
CA GLY A 110 4.16 -13.31 -11.94
C GLY A 110 3.89 -12.97 -10.47
N ILE A 111 3.80 -13.99 -9.64
CA ILE A 111 3.47 -13.88 -8.22
C ILE A 111 4.72 -14.00 -7.37
N ASP A 112 4.90 -13.02 -6.48
CA ASP A 112 5.88 -13.05 -5.41
C ASP A 112 5.21 -13.46 -4.09
N VAL A 113 5.82 -14.40 -3.38
CA VAL A 113 5.36 -14.89 -2.07
C VAL A 113 6.45 -14.66 -1.04
N SER A 114 6.11 -13.96 0.03
CA SER A 114 7.02 -13.70 1.13
C SER A 114 6.41 -14.13 2.46
N VAL A 115 7.11 -15.01 3.15
CA VAL A 115 6.70 -15.57 4.45
C VAL A 115 7.54 -14.97 5.56
N ASN A 116 6.87 -14.50 6.62
CA ASN A 116 7.49 -14.12 7.87
C ASN A 116 6.99 -15.05 8.99
N SER A 117 7.89 -15.72 9.69
CA SER A 117 7.57 -16.68 10.73
C SER A 117 8.61 -16.68 11.84
N MET A 118 8.17 -16.97 13.06
CA MET A 118 9.08 -17.24 14.19
C MET A 118 9.74 -18.60 14.08
N VAL A 119 9.19 -19.52 13.26
CA VAL A 119 9.77 -20.84 13.02
C VAL A 119 10.82 -20.72 11.91
N PRO A 120 12.04 -21.22 12.11
CA PRO A 120 13.01 -21.28 11.03
C PRO A 120 12.48 -22.17 9.91
N PHE A 121 12.88 -21.85 8.68
CA PHE A 121 12.45 -22.58 7.51
C PHE A 121 12.90 -24.05 7.58
N PHE A 122 11.93 -24.97 7.38
CA PHE A 122 12.05 -26.28 6.74
C PHE A 122 12.03 -27.54 7.60
N ASN A 123 10.94 -28.26 7.37
CA ASN A 123 11.08 -29.69 7.16
C ASN A 123 11.28 -29.98 5.65
N ALA A 124 11.79 -31.15 5.28
CA ALA A 124 12.05 -31.55 3.90
C ALA A 124 10.78 -31.59 3.04
N GLU A 125 9.63 -31.92 3.65
CA GLU A 125 8.32 -31.97 3.02
C GLU A 125 7.90 -30.59 2.50
N PHE A 126 7.98 -29.54 3.34
CA PHE A 126 7.64 -28.17 2.94
C PHE A 126 8.54 -27.69 1.79
N LYS A 127 9.85 -27.98 1.87
CA LYS A 127 10.79 -27.63 0.81
C LYS A 127 10.42 -28.29 -0.52
N MET A 128 10.12 -29.59 -0.50
CA MET A 128 9.70 -30.31 -1.70
C MET A 128 8.37 -29.76 -2.26
N ALA A 129 7.45 -29.37 -1.40
CA ALA A 129 6.18 -28.76 -1.82
C ALA A 129 6.40 -27.37 -2.48
N VAL A 130 7.28 -26.55 -1.93
CA VAL A 130 7.63 -25.23 -2.52
C VAL A 130 8.32 -25.39 -3.88
N GLU A 131 9.19 -26.39 -4.07
CA GLU A 131 9.83 -26.67 -5.36
C GLU A 131 8.83 -27.07 -6.45
N LYS A 132 7.70 -27.69 -6.07
CA LYS A 132 6.62 -28.10 -6.99
C LYS A 132 5.62 -26.99 -7.31
N LEU A 133 5.74 -25.79 -6.73
CA LEU A 133 4.86 -24.68 -7.06
C LEU A 133 4.94 -24.34 -8.56
N PRO A 134 3.83 -23.93 -9.18
CA PRO A 134 3.83 -23.62 -10.61
C PRO A 134 4.72 -22.42 -10.93
N PRO A 135 5.23 -22.30 -12.18
CA PRO A 135 6.19 -21.28 -12.57
C PRO A 135 5.65 -19.83 -12.47
N GLN A 136 4.33 -19.66 -12.45
CA GLN A 136 3.69 -18.35 -12.23
C GLN A 136 3.97 -17.77 -10.84
N ILE A 137 4.28 -18.63 -9.84
CA ILE A 137 4.81 -18.21 -8.56
C ILE A 137 6.32 -18.08 -8.72
N ILE A 138 6.78 -16.89 -9.12
CA ILE A 138 8.14 -16.66 -9.62
C ILE A 138 9.19 -16.57 -8.54
N ARG A 139 8.80 -16.18 -7.30
CA ARG A 139 9.68 -16.16 -6.13
C ARG A 139 8.91 -16.57 -4.89
N PHE A 140 9.57 -17.36 -4.04
CA PHE A 140 9.10 -17.71 -2.70
C PHE A 140 10.24 -17.41 -1.70
N THR A 141 9.97 -16.57 -0.71
CA THR A 141 10.94 -16.19 0.31
C THR A 141 10.42 -16.55 1.71
N TRP A 142 11.34 -16.84 2.61
CA TRP A 142 11.05 -17.13 4.01
C TRP A 142 12.01 -16.34 4.90
N ASN A 143 11.49 -15.44 5.73
CA ASN A 143 12.29 -14.53 6.55
C ASN A 143 13.42 -13.88 5.72
N ASP A 144 13.04 -13.24 4.61
CA ASP A 144 13.89 -12.55 3.62
C ASP A 144 14.91 -13.43 2.88
N LYS A 145 14.94 -14.74 3.14
CA LYS A 145 15.79 -15.66 2.40
C LYS A 145 15.02 -16.29 1.24
N VAL A 146 15.59 -16.23 0.05
CA VAL A 146 15.02 -16.84 -1.15
C VAL A 146 15.05 -18.35 -0.99
N ALA A 147 13.88 -18.97 -0.92
CA ALA A 147 13.70 -20.42 -0.87
C ALA A 147 13.59 -21.03 -2.26
N ARG A 148 12.87 -20.33 -3.17
CA ARG A 148 12.74 -20.70 -4.57
C ARG A 148 12.66 -19.44 -5.43
N LYS A 149 13.33 -19.46 -6.58
CA LYS A 149 13.30 -18.37 -7.55
C LYS A 149 13.26 -18.93 -8.97
N TYR A 150 12.16 -18.67 -9.65
CA TYR A 150 11.98 -18.98 -11.07
C TYR A 150 12.36 -17.78 -11.94
N ALA A 151 11.93 -16.57 -11.53
CA ALA A 151 12.29 -15.31 -12.16
C ALA A 151 12.49 -14.20 -11.12
N THR A 152 13.13 -13.11 -11.49
CA THR A 152 13.20 -11.91 -10.66
C THR A 152 11.88 -11.17 -10.76
N PRO A 153 11.16 -10.90 -9.63
CA PRO A 153 9.93 -10.14 -9.69
C PRO A 153 10.16 -8.71 -10.16
N GLU A 154 9.29 -8.21 -11.01
CA GLU A 154 9.34 -6.89 -11.62
C GLU A 154 8.05 -6.12 -11.41
N ILE A 155 8.16 -4.80 -11.27
CA ILE A 155 7.04 -3.86 -11.22
C ILE A 155 7.22 -2.79 -12.26
N LYS A 156 6.13 -2.28 -12.78
CA LYS A 156 6.12 -1.23 -13.77
C LYS A 156 5.46 0.04 -13.22
N PHE A 157 6.20 1.14 -13.26
CA PHE A 157 5.69 2.49 -13.03
C PHE A 157 5.80 3.29 -14.33
N ASN A 158 4.68 3.56 -15.00
CA ASN A 158 4.66 4.09 -16.38
C ASN A 158 5.53 3.22 -17.30
N ASP A 159 6.58 3.79 -17.87
CA ASP A 159 7.52 3.09 -18.77
C ASP A 159 8.73 2.51 -18.04
N LYS A 160 8.83 2.71 -16.73
CA LYS A 160 9.94 2.26 -15.91
C LYS A 160 9.66 0.90 -15.30
N ILE A 161 10.44 -0.11 -15.68
CA ILE A 161 10.43 -1.43 -15.04
C ILE A 161 11.54 -1.44 -14.00
N ILE A 162 11.22 -1.89 -12.79
CA ILE A 162 12.16 -2.05 -11.68
C ILE A 162 12.04 -3.44 -11.07
N THR A 163 13.14 -3.93 -10.51
CA THR A 163 13.12 -5.15 -9.70
C THR A 163 12.33 -4.90 -8.42
N TYR A 164 11.41 -5.81 -8.10
CA TYR A 164 10.65 -5.77 -6.84
C TYR A 164 11.45 -6.40 -5.69
N PRO A 165 11.87 -5.60 -4.69
CA PRO A 165 12.53 -6.14 -3.50
C PRO A 165 11.55 -6.95 -2.66
N THR A 166 12.08 -7.92 -1.91
CA THR A 166 11.28 -8.71 -0.95
C THR A 166 10.60 -7.78 0.05
N ASN A 167 9.32 -8.02 0.34
CA ASN A 167 8.51 -7.26 1.30
C ASN A 167 8.35 -5.76 1.03
N ALA A 168 8.81 -5.24 -0.11
CA ALA A 168 8.64 -3.83 -0.43
C ALA A 168 7.17 -3.43 -0.47
N PHE A 169 6.88 -2.18 -0.10
CA PHE A 169 5.52 -1.65 -0.17
C PHE A 169 5.13 -1.36 -1.63
N LEU A 170 3.87 -1.67 -1.95
CA LEU A 170 3.17 -1.26 -3.16
C LEU A 170 1.76 -0.82 -2.81
N GLN A 171 1.23 0.12 -3.55
CA GLN A 171 -0.19 0.46 -3.45
C GLN A 171 -1.06 -0.78 -3.70
N PRO A 172 -2.16 -0.95 -2.94
CA PRO A 172 -2.97 -2.17 -2.94
C PRO A 172 -3.53 -2.57 -4.30
N THR A 173 -3.81 -1.60 -5.17
CA THR A 173 -4.33 -1.83 -6.52
C THR A 173 -3.55 -1.03 -7.56
N ILE A 174 -3.45 -1.55 -8.78
CA ILE A 174 -2.80 -0.84 -9.90
C ILE A 174 -3.63 0.37 -10.30
N GLU A 175 -4.95 0.24 -10.32
CA GLU A 175 -5.89 1.30 -10.70
C GLU A 175 -5.73 2.54 -9.81
N THR A 176 -5.83 2.36 -8.48
CA THR A 176 -5.72 3.50 -7.56
C THR A 176 -4.31 4.08 -7.48
N GLU A 177 -3.28 3.26 -7.69
CA GLU A 177 -1.91 3.75 -7.85
C GLU A 177 -1.79 4.68 -9.05
N GLN A 178 -2.40 4.31 -10.20
CA GLN A 178 -2.41 5.16 -11.39
C GLN A 178 -3.16 6.47 -11.12
N ILE A 179 -4.34 6.41 -10.50
CA ILE A 179 -5.14 7.59 -10.16
C ILE A 179 -4.36 8.55 -9.26
N LEU A 180 -3.72 8.05 -8.20
CA LEU A 180 -2.90 8.86 -7.31
C LEU A 180 -1.72 9.49 -8.06
N ARG A 181 -1.09 8.75 -8.95
CA ARG A 181 0.01 9.23 -9.80
C ARG A 181 -0.45 10.35 -10.73
N ASP A 182 -1.59 10.20 -11.40
CA ASP A 182 -2.15 11.20 -12.31
C ASP A 182 -2.53 12.48 -11.56
N LEU A 183 -3.10 12.35 -10.36
CA LEU A 183 -3.35 13.48 -9.47
C LEU A 183 -2.04 14.19 -9.09
N VAL A 184 -1.01 13.44 -8.70
CA VAL A 184 0.30 14.02 -8.38
C VAL A 184 0.89 14.75 -9.59
N ILE A 185 0.89 14.14 -10.78
CA ILE A 185 1.38 14.76 -12.02
C ILE A 185 0.66 16.09 -12.28
N LYS A 186 -0.67 16.11 -12.16
CA LYS A 186 -1.49 17.33 -12.33
C LYS A 186 -1.03 18.46 -11.41
N TYR A 187 -0.77 18.16 -10.13
CA TYR A 187 -0.45 19.18 -9.15
C TYR A 187 1.05 19.53 -9.06
N VAL A 188 1.95 18.81 -9.73
CA VAL A 188 3.35 19.21 -9.90
C VAL A 188 3.59 20.02 -11.18
N GLU A 189 2.59 20.17 -12.03
CA GLU A 189 2.73 20.89 -13.30
C GLU A 189 3.32 22.30 -13.08
N GLY A 190 4.30 22.65 -13.91
CA GLY A 190 5.03 23.92 -13.82
C GLY A 190 6.16 23.96 -12.79
N ALA A 191 6.29 22.97 -11.91
CA ALA A 191 7.39 22.89 -10.94
C ALA A 191 8.69 22.44 -11.64
N LYS A 192 9.81 23.09 -11.30
CA LYS A 192 11.14 22.73 -11.81
C LYS A 192 11.88 21.77 -10.89
N ARG A 193 11.66 21.88 -9.59
CA ARG A 193 12.33 21.09 -8.56
C ARG A 193 11.31 20.50 -7.61
N VAL A 194 11.16 19.18 -7.65
CA VAL A 194 10.20 18.44 -6.85
C VAL A 194 10.96 17.52 -5.90
N ALA A 195 10.56 17.47 -4.64
CA ALA A 195 11.00 16.44 -3.70
C ALA A 195 9.87 15.44 -3.46
N ASP A 196 10.22 14.16 -3.40
CA ASP A 196 9.30 13.06 -3.08
C ASP A 196 9.78 12.40 -1.78
N LEU A 197 9.07 12.65 -0.68
CA LEU A 197 9.40 12.20 0.66
C LEU A 197 8.59 10.94 1.00
N PHE A 198 9.28 9.94 1.56
CA PHE A 198 8.76 8.58 1.75
C PHE A 198 8.48 7.92 0.39
N CYS A 199 9.41 8.09 -0.54
CA CYS A 199 9.21 7.75 -1.96
C CYS A 199 9.11 6.25 -2.25
N GLY A 200 9.49 5.38 -1.31
CA GLY A 200 9.47 3.93 -1.47
C GLY A 200 10.17 3.48 -2.75
N LEU A 201 9.49 2.72 -3.57
CA LEU A 201 10.01 2.23 -4.86
C LEU A 201 10.03 3.29 -5.97
N GLY A 202 9.53 4.49 -5.70
CA GLY A 202 9.67 5.64 -6.61
C GLY A 202 8.48 5.84 -7.56
N ASN A 203 7.27 5.41 -7.20
CA ASN A 203 6.08 5.62 -8.02
C ASN A 203 5.92 7.11 -8.45
N PHE A 204 5.93 8.02 -7.49
CA PHE A 204 5.82 9.47 -7.77
C PHE A 204 7.16 10.06 -8.23
N THR A 205 8.28 9.58 -7.70
CA THR A 205 9.63 10.00 -8.09
C THR A 205 9.84 9.87 -9.59
N PHE A 206 9.54 8.69 -10.18
CA PHE A 206 9.72 8.47 -11.62
C PHE A 206 8.73 9.27 -12.46
N ALA A 207 7.48 9.37 -12.01
CA ALA A 207 6.44 10.08 -12.75
C ALA A 207 6.70 11.59 -12.86
N THR A 208 7.31 12.18 -11.83
CA THR A 208 7.53 13.63 -11.74
C THR A 208 8.99 14.05 -11.89
N LYS A 209 9.90 13.07 -12.07
CA LYS A 209 11.37 13.30 -12.05
C LYS A 209 11.83 13.97 -10.76
N ALA A 210 11.15 13.69 -9.64
CA ALA A 210 11.46 14.25 -8.34
C ALA A 210 12.78 13.73 -7.77
N THR A 211 13.33 14.45 -6.80
CA THR A 211 14.37 13.91 -5.92
C THR A 211 13.70 13.11 -4.80
N GLY A 212 13.82 11.78 -4.85
CA GLY A 212 13.23 10.88 -3.87
C GLY A 212 14.05 10.77 -2.58
N PHE A 213 13.38 10.63 -1.44
CA PHE A 213 13.99 10.38 -0.12
C PHE A 213 13.21 9.31 0.61
N ASP A 214 13.90 8.24 1.03
CA ASP A 214 13.33 7.18 1.87
C ASP A 214 14.45 6.43 2.62
N ILE A 215 14.10 5.61 3.60
CA ILE A 215 15.03 4.70 4.26
C ILE A 215 15.37 3.49 3.37
N VAL A 216 14.44 3.11 2.50
CA VAL A 216 14.57 2.01 1.54
C VAL A 216 14.04 2.44 0.17
N GLY A 217 14.43 1.70 -0.89
CA GLY A 217 13.89 1.93 -2.23
C GLY A 217 14.84 2.70 -3.14
N ASN A 218 14.28 3.49 -4.06
CA ASN A 218 15.00 4.12 -5.18
C ASN A 218 15.35 5.60 -4.97
N GLY A 219 15.27 6.10 -3.73
CA GLY A 219 15.59 7.48 -3.38
C GLY A 219 16.97 7.62 -2.72
N ILE A 220 17.26 8.87 -2.30
CA ILE A 220 18.38 9.16 -1.39
C ILE A 220 18.05 8.55 -0.03
N THR A 221 18.91 7.66 0.47
CA THR A 221 18.68 6.96 1.73
C THR A 221 18.62 7.95 2.90
N ARG A 222 17.45 8.07 3.53
CA ARG A 222 17.24 8.95 4.66
C ARG A 222 16.07 8.49 5.53
N ASP A 223 16.30 8.31 6.82
CA ASP A 223 15.26 8.08 7.80
C ASP A 223 14.56 9.42 8.15
N LEU A 224 13.46 9.73 7.45
CA LEU A 224 12.72 10.98 7.62
C LEU A 224 12.01 11.08 8.99
N PHE A 225 11.79 9.96 9.68
CA PHE A 225 11.26 9.98 11.04
C PHE A 225 12.30 10.45 12.08
N LYS A 226 13.58 10.10 11.88
CA LYS A 226 14.67 10.50 12.76
C LYS A 226 15.30 11.83 12.33
N LYS A 227 15.49 12.00 11.00
CA LYS A 227 16.20 13.13 10.39
C LYS A 227 15.37 13.74 9.27
N PRO A 228 14.26 14.46 9.56
CA PRO A 228 13.48 15.12 8.52
C PRO A 228 14.33 16.09 7.70
N LEU A 229 13.91 16.42 6.50
CA LEU A 229 14.47 17.55 5.76
C LEU A 229 14.11 18.84 6.49
N THR A 230 15.09 19.64 6.85
CA THR A 230 14.89 20.93 7.49
C THR A 230 14.22 21.93 6.54
N ALA A 231 13.56 22.95 7.07
CA ALA A 231 12.95 24.01 6.27
C ALA A 231 13.96 24.58 5.24
N LYS A 232 15.21 24.84 5.65
CA LYS A 232 16.28 25.30 4.76
C LYS A 232 16.60 24.31 3.62
N ASN A 233 16.58 23.02 3.90
CA ASN A 233 16.81 21.99 2.85
C ASN A 233 15.61 21.89 1.89
N LEU A 234 14.41 22.16 2.39
CA LEU A 234 13.18 22.13 1.61
C LEU A 234 13.08 23.33 0.67
N ASP A 235 13.52 24.53 1.08
CA ASP A 235 13.39 25.77 0.32
C ASP A 235 14.04 25.75 -1.08
N GLN A 236 14.85 24.73 -1.38
CA GLN A 236 15.36 24.54 -2.72
C GLN A 236 14.36 23.93 -3.72
N TYR A 237 13.20 23.42 -3.24
CA TYR A 237 12.19 22.79 -4.07
C TYR A 237 10.99 23.72 -4.26
N ASP A 238 10.29 23.54 -5.38
CA ASP A 238 9.06 24.28 -5.71
C ASP A 238 7.84 23.55 -5.13
N VAL A 239 7.87 22.20 -5.18
CA VAL A 239 6.81 21.30 -4.70
C VAL A 239 7.42 20.16 -3.88
N VAL A 240 6.72 19.78 -2.82
CA VAL A 240 7.03 18.58 -2.02
C VAL A 240 5.85 17.61 -2.10
N ILE A 241 6.14 16.34 -2.40
CA ILE A 241 5.22 15.22 -2.32
C ILE A 241 5.52 14.46 -1.04
N MET A 242 4.50 14.00 -0.31
CA MET A 242 4.62 13.12 0.86
C MET A 242 3.62 11.97 0.75
N ASP A 243 4.10 10.73 0.89
CA ASP A 243 3.26 9.52 1.05
C ASP A 243 3.79 8.68 2.22
N PRO A 244 3.63 9.17 3.46
CA PRO A 244 4.19 8.51 4.64
C PRO A 244 3.38 7.25 5.01
N PRO A 245 4.00 6.31 5.74
CA PRO A 245 3.27 5.18 6.32
C PRO A 245 2.24 5.64 7.35
N ARG A 246 1.44 4.71 7.89
CA ARG A 246 0.31 4.95 8.81
C ARG A 246 0.61 5.85 10.03
N ALA A 247 1.88 5.98 10.42
CA ALA A 247 2.31 6.88 11.49
C ALA A 247 2.18 8.37 11.13
N GLY A 248 1.97 8.69 9.85
CA GLY A 248 1.99 10.06 9.33
C GLY A 248 3.41 10.62 9.29
N ALA A 249 3.54 11.94 9.11
CA ALA A 249 4.80 12.62 8.93
C ALA A 249 4.97 13.84 9.88
N GLU A 250 4.64 13.70 11.16
CA GLU A 250 4.58 14.83 12.12
C GLU A 250 5.84 15.70 12.12
N LYS A 251 7.04 15.09 12.25
CA LYS A 251 8.29 15.85 12.27
C LYS A 251 8.55 16.57 10.94
N GLN A 252 8.26 15.91 9.83
CA GLN A 252 8.44 16.50 8.51
C GLN A 252 7.43 17.63 8.27
N SER A 253 6.19 17.47 8.71
CA SER A 253 5.17 18.51 8.64
C SER A 253 5.55 19.76 9.46
N LYS A 254 6.20 19.57 10.62
CA LYS A 254 6.77 20.67 11.42
C LYS A 254 7.88 21.45 10.70
N GLU A 255 8.71 20.77 9.92
CA GLU A 255 9.73 21.44 9.10
C GLU A 255 9.09 22.15 7.89
N LEU A 256 8.13 21.49 7.23
CA LEU A 256 7.37 22.09 6.13
C LEU A 256 6.59 23.33 6.55
N SER A 257 5.99 23.34 7.74
CA SER A 257 5.24 24.51 8.23
C SER A 257 6.11 25.78 8.35
N LYS A 258 7.42 25.61 8.54
CA LYS A 258 8.41 26.70 8.63
C LYS A 258 9.06 27.04 7.29
N SER A 259 8.88 26.22 6.26
CA SER A 259 9.53 26.38 4.95
C SER A 259 8.81 27.37 4.04
N ASN A 260 9.46 27.78 2.95
CA ASN A 260 8.89 28.63 1.91
C ASN A 260 8.37 27.82 0.69
N ILE A 261 8.17 26.52 0.85
CA ILE A 261 7.58 25.67 -0.20
C ILE A 261 6.21 26.21 -0.58
N LYS A 262 5.98 26.39 -1.89
CA LYS A 262 4.72 26.93 -2.39
C LYS A 262 3.59 25.93 -2.35
N ARG A 263 3.89 24.65 -2.62
CA ARG A 263 2.89 23.58 -2.70
C ARG A 263 3.38 22.28 -2.07
N ILE A 264 2.50 21.67 -1.27
CA ILE A 264 2.70 20.37 -0.68
C ILE A 264 1.59 19.45 -1.18
N ILE A 265 1.93 18.30 -1.74
CA ILE A 265 1.01 17.22 -2.08
C ILE A 265 1.16 16.17 -0.99
N TYR A 266 0.07 15.81 -0.32
CA TYR A 266 0.08 14.85 0.78
C TYR A 266 -0.91 13.72 0.52
N VAL A 267 -0.39 12.50 0.36
CA VAL A 267 -1.14 11.25 0.27
C VAL A 267 -1.10 10.58 1.64
N SER A 268 -2.22 10.13 2.16
CA SER A 268 -2.29 9.56 3.52
C SER A 268 -3.30 8.43 3.64
N CYS A 269 -2.83 7.26 4.09
CA CYS A 269 -3.68 6.09 4.36
C CYS A 269 -4.26 6.05 5.78
N ASN A 270 -4.03 7.07 6.61
CA ASN A 270 -4.54 7.14 7.97
C ASN A 270 -5.17 8.51 8.27
N PRO A 271 -6.52 8.60 8.31
CA PRO A 271 -7.24 9.85 8.55
C PRO A 271 -6.85 10.56 9.85
N MET A 272 -6.53 9.82 10.92
CA MET A 272 -6.20 10.42 12.22
C MET A 272 -4.85 11.16 12.19
N THR A 273 -3.83 10.52 11.60
CA THR A 273 -2.51 11.16 11.47
C THR A 273 -2.54 12.27 10.42
N PHE A 274 -3.36 12.12 9.38
CA PHE A 274 -3.60 13.18 8.40
C PHE A 274 -4.15 14.46 9.06
N VAL A 275 -5.20 14.35 9.89
CA VAL A 275 -5.80 15.52 10.59
C VAL A 275 -4.78 16.22 11.50
N ARG A 276 -3.91 15.46 12.17
CA ARG A 276 -2.81 16.01 12.97
C ARG A 276 -1.83 16.81 12.10
N ASP A 277 -1.35 16.18 11.03
CA ASP A 277 -0.31 16.75 10.16
C ASP A 277 -0.87 17.96 9.36
N LYS A 278 -2.14 17.89 8.93
CA LYS A 278 -2.87 19.04 8.33
C LYS A 278 -2.84 20.25 9.25
N LYS A 279 -3.19 20.11 10.54
CA LYS A 279 -3.17 21.22 11.50
C LYS A 279 -1.77 21.83 11.65
N ILE A 280 -0.72 21.02 11.61
CA ILE A 280 0.66 21.50 11.65
C ILE A 280 0.98 22.34 10.40
N LEU A 281 0.61 21.87 9.21
CA LEU A 281 0.82 22.63 7.98
C LEU A 281 0.03 23.95 7.99
N GLU A 282 -1.22 23.92 8.42
CA GLU A 282 -2.06 25.11 8.54
C GLU A 282 -1.50 26.14 9.52
N SER A 283 -0.86 25.71 10.61
CA SER A 283 -0.16 26.62 11.54
C SER A 283 1.02 27.36 10.87
N GLY A 284 1.56 26.81 9.77
CA GLY A 284 2.57 27.42 8.92
C GLY A 284 2.01 28.23 7.75
N SER A 285 0.74 28.64 7.81
CA SER A 285 0.03 29.44 6.80
C SER A 285 -0.31 28.69 5.50
N TYR A 286 -0.20 27.35 5.46
CA TYR A 286 -0.70 26.58 4.33
C TYR A 286 -2.23 26.47 4.39
N LYS A 287 -2.87 26.55 3.23
CA LYS A 287 -4.30 26.30 3.07
C LYS A 287 -4.49 25.02 2.24
N MET A 288 -5.37 24.14 2.69
CA MET A 288 -5.74 22.97 1.92
C MET A 288 -6.64 23.38 0.76
N ILE A 289 -6.14 23.28 -0.48
CA ILE A 289 -6.84 23.70 -1.71
C ILE A 289 -7.49 22.51 -2.43
N ALA A 290 -7.06 21.30 -2.13
CA ALA A 290 -7.66 20.06 -2.64
C ALA A 290 -7.62 18.98 -1.57
N ALA A 291 -8.70 18.21 -1.47
CA ALA A 291 -8.81 16.99 -0.66
C ALA A 291 -9.77 16.03 -1.37
N ILE A 292 -9.27 14.83 -1.71
CA ILE A 292 -10.01 13.82 -2.47
C ILE A 292 -9.84 12.48 -1.76
N PRO A 293 -10.93 11.85 -1.29
CA PRO A 293 -10.85 10.51 -0.73
C PRO A 293 -10.77 9.47 -1.86
N VAL A 294 -9.88 8.48 -1.71
CA VAL A 294 -9.70 7.40 -2.68
C VAL A 294 -9.88 6.05 -1.97
N ASP A 295 -10.84 5.26 -2.43
CA ASP A 295 -11.10 3.92 -1.91
C ASP A 295 -10.16 2.89 -2.51
N GLN A 296 -8.89 2.90 -2.11
CA GLN A 296 -7.99 1.82 -2.52
C GLN A 296 -8.05 0.57 -1.62
N PHE A 297 -8.87 0.62 -0.57
CA PHE A 297 -9.03 -0.47 0.40
C PHE A 297 -10.48 -0.97 0.42
N VAL A 298 -10.97 -1.39 -0.75
CA VAL A 298 -12.35 -1.86 -0.93
C VAL A 298 -12.74 -2.86 0.16
N GLY A 299 -13.93 -2.69 0.73
CA GLY A 299 -14.47 -3.51 1.81
C GLY A 299 -13.88 -3.23 3.20
N SER A 300 -12.74 -2.54 3.33
CA SER A 300 -12.16 -2.18 4.62
C SER A 300 -12.63 -0.79 5.09
N PRO A 301 -12.45 -0.41 6.37
CA PRO A 301 -12.76 0.94 6.85
C PRO A 301 -11.71 1.98 6.46
N HIS A 302 -10.64 1.58 5.80
CA HIS A 302 -9.52 2.46 5.47
C HIS A 302 -9.77 3.25 4.19
N TRP A 303 -9.26 4.48 4.17
CA TRP A 303 -9.27 5.39 3.05
C TRP A 303 -7.86 5.89 2.76
N GLU A 304 -7.59 6.18 1.51
CA GLU A 304 -6.50 7.04 1.11
C GLU A 304 -7.02 8.46 0.93
N ILE A 305 -6.32 9.45 1.44
CA ILE A 305 -6.66 10.86 1.27
C ILE A 305 -5.56 11.51 0.43
N PHE A 306 -5.89 11.90 -0.78
CA PHE A 306 -5.06 12.79 -1.58
C PHE A 306 -5.37 14.23 -1.22
N SER A 307 -4.37 15.04 -0.91
CA SER A 307 -4.56 16.45 -0.57
C SER A 307 -3.45 17.34 -1.09
N VAL A 308 -3.78 18.62 -1.29
CA VAL A 308 -2.84 19.64 -1.75
C VAL A 308 -2.96 20.86 -0.85
N PHE A 309 -1.82 21.37 -0.41
CA PHE A 309 -1.70 22.55 0.41
C PHE A 309 -0.87 23.61 -0.32
N GLU A 310 -1.28 24.87 -0.21
CA GLU A 310 -0.56 26.03 -0.76
C GLU A 310 -0.44 27.16 0.26
N LYS A 311 0.66 27.95 0.10
CA LYS A 311 0.87 29.25 0.78
C LYS A 311 0.56 30.41 -0.15
#